data_68ea3f2024ff26b4f1a343923b707951
#
_entry.id   68ea3f2024ff26b4f1a343923b707951
#
_cell.length_a   1.000
_cell.length_b   1.000
_cell.length_c   1.000
_cell.angle_alpha   90.00
_cell.angle_beta   90.00
_cell.angle_gamma   90.00
#
_symmetry.space_group_name_H-M   'P 1'
#
loop_
_entity.id
_entity.type
_entity.pdbx_description
1 polymer ?
#
loop_
_entity_poly.entity_id
_entity_poly.type
_entity_poly.pdbx_seq_one_letter_code
_entity_poly.pdbx_strand_id
1 'polypeptide(L)'
;QPPTDPPAGRRGTLAATVRTGFDAPYGGNPRGVTTTSQEELFRFLEDRFACAQACTECARACATRAGLVDPDGAENQELVRRKGIMCAEVCDATCRVLSEQNQADEATIRMQVEWCRQVCLESAQVFDGHPGAERTAEACRACARACTAFLDTLN
;
A
#
# COMPACT_ATOMS: atom_id res chain seq x y z
N GLN A 1 -18.98 -46.26 -38.04
CA GLN A 1 -17.75 -45.79 -38.70
C GLN A 1 -16.83 -45.16 -37.67
N PRO A 2 -15.58 -45.59 -37.56
CA PRO A 2 -14.63 -45.02 -36.61
C PRO A 2 -13.99 -43.73 -37.14
N PRO A 3 -13.46 -42.85 -36.29
CA PRO A 3 -12.80 -41.65 -36.73
C PRO A 3 -11.38 -41.91 -37.23
N THR A 4 -11.01 -41.22 -38.29
CA THR A 4 -9.74 -41.28 -38.98
C THR A 4 -8.66 -40.46 -38.27
N ASP A 5 -7.48 -41.06 -38.07
CA ASP A 5 -6.28 -40.42 -37.54
C ASP A 5 -5.67 -39.38 -38.52
N PRO A 6 -5.11 -38.26 -37.98
CA PRO A 6 -4.33 -37.33 -38.78
C PRO A 6 -2.85 -37.81 -38.95
N PRO A 7 -2.17 -37.43 -40.05
CA PRO A 7 -0.85 -37.95 -40.40
C PRO A 7 0.28 -37.31 -39.58
N ALA A 8 1.29 -38.13 -39.31
CA ALA A 8 2.54 -37.79 -38.68
C ALA A 8 3.34 -36.76 -39.49
N GLY A 9 3.56 -35.55 -38.92
CA GLY A 9 4.42 -34.52 -39.46
C GLY A 9 5.81 -34.53 -38.85
N ARG A 10 6.77 -34.78 -39.71
CA ARG A 10 8.24 -34.69 -39.67
C ARG A 10 8.87 -33.91 -38.52
N ARG A 11 9.76 -34.61 -37.81
CA ARG A 11 10.80 -34.04 -36.96
C ARG A 11 11.84 -33.30 -37.80
N GLY A 12 11.86 -31.99 -37.71
CA GLY A 12 12.96 -31.16 -38.19
C GLY A 12 13.96 -30.94 -37.07
N THR A 13 15.12 -31.55 -37.19
CA THR A 13 16.29 -31.36 -36.35
C THR A 13 16.91 -30.01 -36.72
N LEU A 14 16.69 -28.97 -35.91
CA LEU A 14 17.44 -27.71 -36.01
C LEU A 14 18.61 -27.78 -35.02
N ALA A 15 19.79 -28.04 -35.58
CA ALA A 15 21.06 -27.87 -34.90
C ALA A 15 21.28 -26.37 -34.66
N ALA A 16 21.11 -25.93 -33.41
CA ALA A 16 21.49 -24.60 -32.99
C ALA A 16 22.99 -24.55 -32.74
N THR A 17 23.71 -23.92 -33.66
CA THR A 17 25.12 -23.55 -33.51
C THR A 17 25.22 -22.51 -32.39
N VAL A 18 25.70 -22.92 -31.22
CA VAL A 18 26.10 -22.02 -30.14
C VAL A 18 27.36 -21.29 -30.61
N ARG A 19 27.21 -20.04 -30.99
CA ARG A 19 28.33 -19.09 -31.09
C ARG A 19 28.76 -18.68 -29.70
N THR A 20 29.79 -19.31 -29.19
CA THR A 20 30.63 -18.81 -28.11
C THR A 20 31.48 -17.68 -28.66
N GLY A 21 31.20 -16.47 -28.25
CA GLY A 21 31.98 -15.30 -28.64
C GLY A 21 31.34 -14.04 -28.06
N PHE A 22 31.38 -13.92 -26.74
CA PHE A 22 31.12 -12.67 -26.08
C PHE A 22 32.33 -12.29 -25.21
N ASP A 23 33.41 -11.88 -25.88
CA ASP A 23 34.46 -11.08 -25.26
C ASP A 23 33.93 -9.64 -25.16
N ALA A 24 33.26 -9.34 -24.06
CA ALA A 24 33.06 -7.96 -23.65
C ALA A 24 34.16 -7.60 -22.67
N PRO A 25 34.92 -6.52 -22.91
CA PRO A 25 35.83 -6.00 -21.93
C PRO A 25 35.04 -5.23 -20.88
N TYR A 26 34.48 -5.94 -19.90
CA TYR A 26 33.97 -5.32 -18.69
C TYR A 26 35.13 -4.91 -17.76
N GLY A 27 35.88 -3.91 -18.20
CA GLY A 27 36.69 -3.08 -17.35
C GLY A 27 35.91 -1.85 -16.90
N GLY A 28 34.72 -2.03 -16.33
CA GLY A 28 33.95 -1.02 -15.61
C GLY A 28 33.89 -1.46 -14.17
N ASN A 29 34.70 -0.85 -13.33
CA ASN A 29 34.57 -0.89 -11.90
C ASN A 29 33.09 -0.59 -11.56
N PRO A 30 32.29 -1.49 -10.94
CA PRO A 30 30.98 -1.11 -10.45
C PRO A 30 31.26 -0.04 -9.37
N ARG A 31 31.06 1.22 -9.74
CA ARG A 31 31.01 2.31 -8.76
C ARG A 31 29.97 1.86 -7.76
N GLY A 32 30.46 1.55 -6.57
CA GLY A 32 29.66 1.01 -5.50
C GLY A 32 28.40 1.84 -5.36
N VAL A 33 27.25 1.18 -5.48
CA VAL A 33 26.03 1.70 -4.90
C VAL A 33 26.41 1.98 -3.46
N THR A 34 26.50 3.27 -3.11
CA THR A 34 26.97 3.69 -1.81
C THR A 34 26.08 3.04 -0.75
N THR A 35 26.64 2.58 0.35
CA THR A 35 25.92 1.99 1.49
C THR A 35 24.72 2.86 1.89
N THR A 36 24.85 4.18 1.81
CA THR A 36 23.80 5.19 1.99
C THR A 36 22.59 4.97 1.08
N SER A 37 22.78 4.64 -0.20
CA SER A 37 21.69 4.39 -1.15
C SER A 37 20.90 3.11 -0.82
N GLN A 38 21.54 2.08 -0.28
CA GLN A 38 20.87 0.87 0.16
C GLN A 38 20.07 1.13 1.45
N GLU A 39 20.66 1.85 2.40
CA GLU A 39 19.98 2.22 3.64
C GLU A 39 18.76 3.10 3.40
N GLU A 40 18.85 4.05 2.47
CA GLU A 40 17.72 4.88 2.04
C GLU A 40 16.59 4.05 1.41
N LEU A 41 16.95 3.09 0.55
CA LEU A 41 15.98 2.18 -0.05
C LEU A 41 15.30 1.30 1.00
N PHE A 42 16.04 0.75 1.95
CA PHE A 42 15.47 -0.05 3.03
C PHE A 42 14.52 0.78 3.89
N ARG A 43 14.92 1.99 4.28
CA ARG A 43 14.04 2.89 5.04
C ARG A 43 12.77 3.21 4.28
N PHE A 44 12.87 3.52 3.00
CA PHE A 44 11.72 3.77 2.14
C PHE A 44 10.73 2.58 2.14
N LEU A 45 11.24 1.36 1.98
CA LEU A 45 10.40 0.15 1.98
C LEU A 45 9.80 -0.12 3.36
N GLU A 46 10.58 0.03 4.42
CA GLU A 46 10.09 -0.14 5.79
C GLU A 46 8.96 0.84 6.12
N ASP A 47 9.14 2.12 5.81
CA ASP A 47 8.14 3.15 6.06
C ASP A 47 6.89 2.96 5.18
N ARG A 48 7.06 2.52 3.94
CA ARG A 48 5.96 2.17 3.04
C ARG A 48 5.11 1.03 3.60
N PHE A 49 5.72 -0.04 4.06
CA PHE A 49 5.00 -1.19 4.63
C PHE A 49 4.41 -0.87 6.00
N ALA A 50 5.11 -0.11 6.82
CA ALA A 50 4.58 0.36 8.10
C ALA A 50 3.34 1.24 7.91
N CYS A 51 3.35 2.13 6.91
CA CYS A 51 2.20 2.95 6.55
C CYS A 51 1.03 2.07 6.06
N ALA A 52 1.26 1.10 5.19
CA ALA A 52 0.22 0.18 4.71
C ALA A 52 -0.41 -0.62 5.86
N GLN A 53 0.39 -1.10 6.79
CA GLN A 53 -0.08 -1.81 7.99
C GLN A 53 -0.93 -0.89 8.89
N ALA A 54 -0.46 0.31 9.17
CA ALA A 54 -1.19 1.28 9.98
C ALA A 54 -2.53 1.66 9.34
N CYS A 55 -2.59 1.80 8.02
CA CYS A 55 -3.83 2.00 7.27
C CYS A 55 -4.80 0.84 7.45
N THR A 56 -4.32 -0.41 7.38
CA THR A 56 -5.15 -1.61 7.58
C THR A 56 -5.74 -1.66 8.98
N GLU A 57 -4.93 -1.39 10.00
CA GLU A 57 -5.35 -1.39 11.40
C GLU A 57 -6.35 -0.26 11.68
N CYS A 58 -6.11 0.93 11.13
CA CYS A 58 -7.00 2.07 11.24
C CYS A 58 -8.35 1.80 10.54
N ALA A 59 -8.33 1.26 9.32
CA ALA A 59 -9.56 0.89 8.59
C ALA A 59 -10.42 -0.07 9.39
N ARG A 60 -9.80 -1.09 9.99
CA ARG A 60 -10.50 -2.06 10.85
C ARG A 60 -11.11 -1.40 12.09
N ALA A 61 -10.34 -0.57 12.80
CA ALA A 61 -10.80 0.11 14.00
C ALA A 61 -11.99 1.05 13.69
N CYS A 62 -11.90 1.81 12.60
CA CYS A 62 -12.93 2.73 12.17
C CYS A 62 -14.21 2.03 11.70
N ALA A 63 -14.07 0.95 10.92
CA ALA A 63 -15.21 0.14 10.48
C ALA A 63 -15.93 -0.53 11.66
N THR A 64 -15.16 -1.08 12.60
CA THR A 64 -15.72 -1.68 13.83
C THR A 64 -16.46 -0.62 14.63
N ARG A 65 -15.88 0.55 14.83
CA ARG A 65 -16.54 1.65 15.56
C ARG A 65 -17.83 2.11 14.89
N ALA A 66 -17.81 2.27 13.56
CA ALA A 66 -19.00 2.63 12.79
C ALA A 66 -20.14 1.60 12.94
N GLY A 67 -19.78 0.32 13.00
CA GLY A 67 -20.75 -0.78 13.19
C GLY A 67 -21.32 -0.87 14.61
N LEU A 68 -20.67 -0.26 15.60
CA LEU A 68 -21.15 -0.24 17.00
C LEU A 68 -22.03 0.98 17.34
N VAL A 69 -22.18 1.91 16.40
CA VAL A 69 -23.01 3.09 16.60
C VAL A 69 -24.49 2.73 16.42
N ASP A 70 -25.31 3.19 17.34
CA ASP A 70 -26.77 3.06 17.22
C ASP A 70 -27.27 3.93 16.05
N PRO A 71 -27.88 3.34 15.01
CA PRO A 71 -28.38 4.11 13.86
C PRO A 71 -29.51 5.08 14.24
N ASP A 72 -30.25 4.79 15.31
CA ASP A 72 -31.32 5.63 15.84
C ASP A 72 -30.84 6.55 16.98
N GLY A 73 -29.54 6.61 17.19
CA GLY A 73 -28.91 7.40 18.24
C GLY A 73 -28.89 8.90 17.96
N ALA A 74 -28.34 9.65 18.95
CA ALA A 74 -28.22 11.09 18.85
C ALA A 74 -27.33 11.52 17.65
N GLU A 75 -27.49 12.77 17.21
CA GLU A 75 -26.77 13.35 16.05
C GLU A 75 -25.24 13.17 16.10
N ASN A 76 -24.67 13.23 17.30
CA ASN A 76 -23.24 12.99 17.49
C ASN A 76 -22.82 11.53 17.14
N GLN A 77 -23.70 10.56 17.31
CA GLN A 77 -23.45 9.17 16.93
C GLN A 77 -23.43 9.01 15.41
N GLU A 78 -24.34 9.67 14.72
CA GLU A 78 -24.32 9.68 13.24
C GLU A 78 -23.02 10.32 12.70
N LEU A 79 -22.50 11.35 13.34
CA LEU A 79 -21.21 11.94 12.98
C LEU A 79 -20.07 10.93 13.16
N VAL A 80 -20.03 10.21 14.29
CA VAL A 80 -19.05 9.13 14.54
C VAL A 80 -19.14 8.05 13.48
N ARG A 81 -20.35 7.62 13.15
CA ARG A 81 -20.59 6.60 12.13
C ARG A 81 -20.06 7.05 10.76
N ARG A 82 -20.43 8.25 10.30
CA ARG A 82 -19.97 8.78 9.00
C ARG A 82 -18.46 8.95 8.94
N LYS A 83 -17.85 9.48 10.00
CA LYS A 83 -16.38 9.63 10.07
C LYS A 83 -15.69 8.27 10.12
N GLY A 84 -16.23 7.30 10.82
CA GLY A 84 -15.71 5.93 10.85
C GLY A 84 -15.74 5.27 9.47
N ILE A 85 -16.84 5.38 8.75
CA ILE A 85 -16.95 4.84 7.37
C ILE A 85 -15.96 5.55 6.44
N MET A 86 -15.93 6.89 6.43
CA MET A 86 -15.02 7.66 5.58
C MET A 86 -13.56 7.29 5.84
N CYS A 87 -13.15 7.27 7.11
CA CYS A 87 -11.79 6.93 7.49
C CYS A 87 -11.43 5.49 7.09
N ALA A 88 -12.33 4.53 7.29
CA ALA A 88 -12.11 3.14 6.90
C ALA A 88 -11.89 3.01 5.39
N GLU A 89 -12.72 3.64 4.57
CA GLU A 89 -12.62 3.60 3.11
C GLU A 89 -11.32 4.24 2.61
N VAL A 90 -10.96 5.40 3.12
CA VAL A 90 -9.73 6.10 2.71
C VAL A 90 -8.48 5.31 3.13
N CYS A 91 -8.44 4.78 4.35
CA CYS A 91 -7.34 3.96 4.82
C CYS A 91 -7.20 2.67 4.01
N ASP A 92 -8.31 2.01 3.69
CA ASP A 92 -8.30 0.79 2.89
C ASP A 92 -7.80 1.05 1.45
N ALA A 93 -8.27 2.13 0.83
CA ALA A 93 -7.77 2.55 -0.48
C ALA A 93 -6.26 2.87 -0.44
N THR A 94 -5.79 3.55 0.60
CA THR A 94 -4.37 3.90 0.77
C THR A 94 -3.53 2.64 0.96
N CYS A 95 -3.98 1.69 1.79
CA CYS A 95 -3.31 0.40 1.95
C CYS A 95 -3.14 -0.32 0.60
N ARG A 96 -4.18 -0.35 -0.23
CA ARG A 96 -4.11 -0.97 -1.57
C ARG A 96 -3.11 -0.27 -2.47
N VAL A 97 -3.10 1.05 -2.53
CA VAL A 97 -2.14 1.83 -3.32
C VAL A 97 -0.70 1.55 -2.88
N LEU A 98 -0.45 1.48 -1.58
CA LEU A 98 0.88 1.21 -1.03
C LEU A 98 1.34 -0.24 -1.19
N SER A 99 0.41 -1.20 -1.22
CA SER A 99 0.70 -2.63 -1.35
C SER A 99 0.89 -3.05 -2.81
N GLU A 100 0.29 -2.37 -3.76
CA GLU A 100 0.46 -2.64 -5.17
C GLU A 100 1.86 -2.22 -5.63
N GLN A 101 2.58 -3.15 -6.25
CA GLN A 101 3.94 -2.92 -6.74
C GLN A 101 4.00 -2.09 -8.02
N ASN A 102 2.86 -1.68 -8.52
CA ASN A 102 2.79 -1.12 -9.85
C ASN A 102 2.43 0.37 -9.84
N GLN A 103 3.18 1.13 -10.53
CA GLN A 103 2.83 2.11 -11.54
C GLN A 103 2.06 3.37 -11.10
N ALA A 104 1.63 3.51 -9.85
CA ALA A 104 1.23 4.82 -9.39
C ALA A 104 2.50 5.68 -9.32
N ASP A 105 2.51 6.80 -10.02
CA ASP A 105 3.59 7.75 -9.91
C ASP A 105 3.68 8.32 -8.49
N GLU A 106 4.84 8.83 -8.14
CA GLU A 106 5.09 9.37 -6.80
C GLU A 106 4.08 10.48 -6.42
N ALA A 107 3.67 11.32 -7.36
CA ALA A 107 2.72 12.39 -7.11
C ALA A 107 1.34 11.85 -6.71
N THR A 108 0.89 10.80 -7.36
CA THR A 108 -0.37 10.10 -7.02
C THR A 108 -0.29 9.44 -5.66
N ILE A 109 0.81 8.75 -5.35
CA ILE A 109 1.04 8.15 -4.02
C ILE A 109 1.04 9.23 -2.94
N ARG A 110 1.77 10.30 -3.15
CA ARG A 110 1.85 11.44 -2.22
C ARG A 110 0.45 12.00 -1.92
N MET A 111 -0.32 12.30 -2.95
CA MET A 111 -1.68 12.84 -2.81
C MET A 111 -2.59 11.91 -2.01
N GLN A 112 -2.56 10.61 -2.31
CA GLN A 112 -3.35 9.61 -1.59
C GLN A 112 -2.97 9.51 -0.11
N VAL A 113 -1.68 9.50 0.20
CA VAL A 113 -1.17 9.40 1.57
C VAL A 113 -1.43 10.69 2.36
N GLU A 114 -1.28 11.85 1.74
CA GLU A 114 -1.63 13.14 2.35
C GLU A 114 -3.11 13.22 2.70
N TRP A 115 -3.98 12.78 1.80
CA TRP A 115 -5.41 12.71 2.07
C TRP A 115 -5.75 11.74 3.21
N CYS A 116 -5.14 10.55 3.21
CA CYS A 116 -5.29 9.60 4.30
C CYS A 116 -4.90 10.20 5.65
N ARG A 117 -3.73 10.85 5.71
CA ARG A 117 -3.26 11.53 6.91
C ARG A 117 -4.28 12.55 7.42
N GLN A 118 -4.79 13.40 6.53
CA GLN A 118 -5.75 14.44 6.90
C GLN A 118 -7.06 13.84 7.44
N VAL A 119 -7.61 12.84 6.74
CA VAL A 119 -8.85 12.16 7.17
C VAL A 119 -8.67 11.49 8.53
N CYS A 120 -7.51 10.85 8.76
CA CYS A 120 -7.20 10.24 10.06
C CYS A 120 -7.13 11.27 11.19
N LEU A 121 -6.50 12.42 10.98
CA LEU A 121 -6.41 13.49 11.99
C LEU A 121 -7.79 14.07 12.33
N GLU A 122 -8.62 14.34 11.34
CA GLU A 122 -9.98 14.83 11.56
C GLU A 122 -10.86 13.79 12.26
N SER A 123 -10.74 12.52 11.88
CA SER A 123 -11.49 11.43 12.50
C SER A 123 -11.08 11.23 13.95
N ALA A 124 -9.79 11.32 14.27
CA ALA A 124 -9.30 11.23 15.64
C ALA A 124 -9.92 12.31 16.54
N GLN A 125 -10.05 13.56 16.04
CA GLN A 125 -10.69 14.65 16.79
C GLN A 125 -12.16 14.35 17.10
N VAL A 126 -12.89 13.77 16.15
CA VAL A 126 -14.29 13.37 16.37
C VAL A 126 -14.38 12.24 17.39
N PHE A 127 -13.51 11.25 17.30
CA PHE A 127 -13.53 10.09 18.21
C PHE A 127 -13.08 10.46 19.63
N ASP A 128 -12.19 11.44 19.81
CA ASP A 128 -11.77 11.91 21.13
C ASP A 128 -12.95 12.46 21.96
N GLY A 129 -13.96 13.00 21.30
CA GLY A 129 -15.19 13.50 21.95
C GLY A 129 -16.21 12.43 22.33
N HIS A 130 -15.93 11.13 22.03
CA HIS A 130 -16.92 10.07 22.20
C HIS A 130 -16.42 8.97 23.15
N PRO A 131 -17.14 8.70 24.25
CA PRO A 131 -16.81 7.63 25.17
C PRO A 131 -16.76 6.28 24.47
N GLY A 132 -15.71 5.51 24.71
CA GLY A 132 -15.49 4.19 24.11
C GLY A 132 -14.87 4.22 22.71
N ALA A 133 -14.54 5.39 22.17
CA ALA A 133 -13.87 5.55 20.88
C ALA A 133 -12.35 5.85 20.98
N GLU A 134 -11.79 5.83 22.19
CA GLU A 134 -10.40 6.22 22.47
C GLU A 134 -9.39 5.36 21.68
N ARG A 135 -9.65 4.04 21.59
CA ARG A 135 -8.79 3.13 20.82
C ARG A 135 -8.86 3.43 19.33
N THR A 136 -10.03 3.82 18.81
CA THR A 136 -10.21 4.20 17.41
C THR A 136 -9.50 5.51 17.11
N ALA A 137 -9.60 6.50 18.02
CA ALA A 137 -8.87 7.77 17.92
C ALA A 137 -7.35 7.52 17.87
N GLU A 138 -6.82 6.62 18.72
CA GLU A 138 -5.39 6.30 18.71
C GLU A 138 -4.97 5.56 17.43
N ALA A 139 -5.78 4.66 16.89
CA ALA A 139 -5.50 4.02 15.61
C ALA A 139 -5.42 5.05 14.47
N CYS A 140 -6.30 6.05 14.46
CA CYS A 140 -6.25 7.15 13.50
C CYS A 140 -4.97 7.98 13.66
N ARG A 141 -4.58 8.33 14.89
CA ARG A 141 -3.32 9.05 15.13
C ARG A 141 -2.08 8.24 14.73
N ALA A 142 -2.07 6.95 15.02
CA ALA A 142 -0.98 6.07 14.61
C ALA A 142 -0.86 5.99 13.08
N CYS A 143 -1.98 5.89 12.38
CA CYS A 143 -2.01 5.92 10.92
C CYS A 143 -1.49 7.26 10.38
N ALA A 144 -1.92 8.39 10.95
CA ALA A 144 -1.44 9.71 10.53
C ALA A 144 0.08 9.88 10.74
N ARG A 145 0.64 9.35 11.84
CA ARG A 145 2.09 9.34 12.07
C ARG A 145 2.83 8.50 11.03
N ALA A 146 2.32 7.31 10.72
CA ALA A 146 2.91 6.45 9.71
C ALA A 146 2.85 7.07 8.30
N CYS A 147 1.75 7.73 7.95
CA CYS A 147 1.64 8.51 6.71
C CYS A 147 2.69 9.63 6.66
N THR A 148 2.89 10.36 7.75
CA THR A 148 3.90 11.42 7.82
C THR A 148 5.31 10.86 7.62
N ALA A 149 5.67 9.79 8.33
CA ALA A 149 6.97 9.15 8.19
C ALA A 149 7.24 8.70 6.74
N PHE A 150 6.25 8.10 6.09
CA PHE A 150 6.39 7.69 4.70
C PHE A 150 6.49 8.88 3.74
N LEU A 151 5.70 9.94 3.92
CA LEU A 151 5.77 11.15 3.10
C LEU A 151 7.15 11.81 3.18
N ASP A 152 7.80 11.78 4.34
CA ASP A 152 9.13 12.33 4.53
C ASP A 152 10.20 11.58 3.72
N THR A 153 9.94 10.31 3.36
CA THR A 153 10.84 9.53 2.48
C THR A 153 10.70 9.87 1.00
N LEU A 154 9.62 10.57 0.63
CA LEU A 154 9.35 10.99 -0.76
C LEU A 154 9.93 12.38 -1.09
N ASN A 155 10.64 13.04 -0.18
CA ASN A 155 11.24 14.37 -0.36
C ASN A 155 12.70 14.31 -0.78
#